data_467facc03cbb37004c85db07326ff241
#
_entry.id   467facc03cbb37004c85db07326ff241
#
_cell.length_a   1.000
_cell.length_b   1.000
_cell.length_c   1.000
_cell.angle_alpha   90.00
_cell.angle_beta   90.00
_cell.angle_gamma   90.00
#
_symmetry.space_group_name_H-M   'P 1'
#
loop_
_entity.id
_entity.type
_entity.pdbx_description
1 polymer ?
#
loop_
_entity_poly.entity_id
_entity_poly.type
_entity_poly.pdbx_seq_one_letter_code
_entity_poly.pdbx_strand_id
1 'polypeptide(L)'
;MIRMKFTCTLLSDIILNQNAGSKEKQSTLDFIPGNVFLGIAASKLYGLLDPERSMAIFHSGKVRFGDAHPLYEGKRTLKIPAVLYYKKGESLTGDGAYVMYKWNPDDGVQPKQCRNGFYAFSGNDGCIEVKTTKNIAIKSAYDRNERRSKDEAMFAYESLGKGMRFAFDVECDDENLSDIIKKALVGRRHAGHSRTAQYGLVNIQEADFAEIGSLTPYESFATVYADSRLIFMDAFGNLTFRPTAQDLGFGKDAKIDWKHSQIRTFQYAPWNAKRQIPDTDRCGIEKGSVFVINLNGGSISPSESAYVGCYKNEGFGKVIYNPEFLKADDTGKSTLIFKEDKAKEGTNSEANADLDTYKSALNQPLMQRLMSLNATKCNIYDIVNEFVSKNARNFRQDNERFASQWSYIRNLADSSSGFQNFKDKLKEYLERGVASEKWQFKKKDLYDFVNSLESKKENNVETNKKAIYWREIMTNLSSEMAKKCK
;
A
#
# COMPACT_ATOMS: atom_id res chain seq x y z
N MET A 1 -1.56 32.99 -7.01
CA MET A 1 -1.71 31.55 -6.70
C MET A 1 -0.33 30.94 -6.52
N ILE A 2 -0.09 30.30 -5.38
CA ILE A 2 1.17 29.61 -5.07
C ILE A 2 0.91 28.10 -5.06
N ARG A 3 1.84 27.34 -5.59
CA ARG A 3 1.82 25.88 -5.58
C ARG A 3 2.98 25.34 -4.76
N MET A 4 2.67 24.68 -3.67
CA MET A 4 3.63 24.06 -2.75
C MET A 4 3.69 22.56 -3.04
N LYS A 5 4.88 22.02 -3.26
CA LYS A 5 5.10 20.61 -3.60
C LYS A 5 5.70 19.87 -2.42
N PHE A 6 5.22 18.65 -2.19
CA PHE A 6 5.62 17.83 -1.04
C PHE A 6 5.80 16.38 -1.43
N THR A 7 6.66 15.69 -0.69
CA THR A 7 6.72 14.23 -0.65
C THR A 7 6.20 13.71 0.68
N CYS A 8 5.54 12.56 0.65
CA CYS A 8 5.06 11.84 1.81
C CYS A 8 5.67 10.44 1.81
N THR A 9 6.52 10.15 2.78
CA THR A 9 7.15 8.84 2.97
C THR A 9 6.43 8.07 4.08
N LEU A 10 6.04 6.83 3.82
CA LEU A 10 5.38 5.97 4.80
C LEU A 10 6.42 5.40 5.77
N LEU A 11 6.42 5.84 7.03
CA LEU A 11 7.28 5.31 8.09
C LEU A 11 6.69 4.06 8.76
N SER A 12 5.39 3.85 8.63
CA SER A 12 4.67 2.62 8.95
C SER A 12 3.64 2.34 7.87
N ASP A 13 3.04 1.16 7.88
CA ASP A 13 1.92 0.85 7.00
C ASP A 13 0.77 1.83 7.22
N ILE A 14 0.03 2.17 6.15
CA ILE A 14 -1.12 3.08 6.21
C ILE A 14 -2.39 2.42 5.66
N ILE A 15 -3.50 2.60 6.35
CA ILE A 15 -4.82 2.12 5.95
C ILE A 15 -5.65 3.31 5.48
N LEU A 16 -6.06 3.28 4.21
CA LEU A 16 -6.87 4.31 3.57
C LEU A 16 -8.12 3.66 3.01
N ASN A 17 -9.16 3.58 3.82
CA ASN A 17 -10.39 2.86 3.46
C ASN A 17 -11.02 3.44 2.20
N GLN A 18 -11.35 2.57 1.26
CA GLN A 18 -12.08 2.93 0.05
C GLN A 18 -13.57 3.11 0.33
N ASN A 19 -14.14 2.21 1.13
CA ASN A 19 -15.57 2.17 1.43
C ASN A 19 -15.83 2.19 2.95
N ALA A 20 -16.99 2.70 3.35
CA ALA A 20 -17.37 2.90 4.75
C ALA A 20 -17.82 1.63 5.48
N GLY A 21 -17.86 0.46 4.93
CA GLY A 21 -18.61 -0.53 5.67
C GLY A 21 -18.61 -1.99 5.27
N SER A 22 -17.60 -2.56 4.64
CA SER A 22 -17.56 -4.02 4.60
C SER A 22 -17.05 -4.57 5.93
N LYS A 23 -17.83 -5.42 6.58
CA LYS A 23 -17.46 -6.04 7.86
C LYS A 23 -16.27 -7.01 7.74
N GLU A 24 -16.03 -7.59 6.56
CA GLU A 24 -15.07 -8.69 6.39
C GLU A 24 -13.70 -8.25 5.86
N LYS A 25 -13.64 -7.43 4.81
CA LYS A 25 -12.38 -6.96 4.21
C LYS A 25 -12.45 -5.48 3.90
N GLN A 26 -11.55 -4.70 4.50
CA GLN A 26 -11.39 -3.29 4.17
C GLN A 26 -10.24 -3.13 3.17
N SER A 27 -10.61 -2.81 1.91
CA SER A 27 -9.64 -2.50 0.85
C SER A 27 -9.05 -1.12 1.07
N THR A 28 -7.74 -0.97 0.85
CA THR A 28 -7.07 0.32 0.88
C THR A 28 -6.96 0.91 -0.52
N LEU A 29 -7.00 2.24 -0.60
CA LEU A 29 -6.70 2.98 -1.81
C LEU A 29 -5.23 2.76 -2.20
N ASP A 30 -4.91 2.97 -3.48
CA ASP A 30 -3.56 2.90 -4.04
C ASP A 30 -2.86 4.28 -4.16
N PHE A 31 -3.46 5.30 -3.56
CA PHE A 31 -2.98 6.68 -3.45
C PHE A 31 -3.46 7.29 -2.13
N ILE A 32 -2.90 8.42 -1.71
CA ILE A 32 -3.34 9.13 -0.50
C ILE A 32 -4.24 10.30 -0.92
N PRO A 33 -5.54 10.30 -0.56
CA PRO A 33 -6.46 11.39 -0.93
C PRO A 33 -6.08 12.73 -0.28
N GLY A 34 -6.37 13.81 -0.97
CA GLY A 34 -6.10 15.18 -0.50
C GLY A 34 -6.76 15.52 0.83
N ASN A 35 -7.94 14.96 1.10
CA ASN A 35 -8.63 15.16 2.38
C ASN A 35 -7.84 14.62 3.59
N VAL A 36 -6.91 13.70 3.40
CA VAL A 36 -6.01 13.23 4.46
C VAL A 36 -5.05 14.35 4.85
N PHE A 37 -4.48 15.07 3.89
CA PHE A 37 -3.59 16.21 4.15
C PHE A 37 -4.36 17.40 4.70
N LEU A 38 -5.55 17.67 4.20
CA LEU A 38 -6.48 18.63 4.80
C LEU A 38 -6.74 18.27 6.28
N GLY A 39 -7.02 17.00 6.59
CA GLY A 39 -7.22 16.53 7.95
C GLY A 39 -5.99 16.67 8.85
N ILE A 40 -4.78 16.45 8.31
CA ILE A 40 -3.51 16.71 9.01
C ILE A 40 -3.38 18.20 9.34
N ALA A 41 -3.57 19.09 8.37
CA ALA A 41 -3.52 20.54 8.57
C ALA A 41 -4.60 20.99 9.57
N ALA A 42 -5.84 20.53 9.43
CA ALA A 42 -6.94 20.85 10.34
C ALA A 42 -6.65 20.43 11.78
N SER A 43 -6.06 19.26 11.99
CA SER A 43 -5.68 18.78 13.33
C SER A 43 -4.70 19.71 14.07
N LYS A 44 -3.94 20.51 13.33
CA LYS A 44 -2.95 21.45 13.87
C LYS A 44 -3.44 22.88 13.94
N LEU A 45 -4.30 23.29 13.01
CA LEU A 45 -4.62 24.70 12.79
C LEU A 45 -6.05 25.07 13.18
N TYR A 46 -7.03 24.15 13.00
CA TYR A 46 -8.45 24.51 13.02
C TYR A 46 -8.93 25.20 14.30
N GLY A 47 -8.40 24.81 15.45
CA GLY A 47 -8.74 25.44 16.74
C GLY A 47 -7.85 26.63 17.14
N LEU A 48 -6.84 26.96 16.34
CA LEU A 48 -5.86 28.01 16.65
C LEU A 48 -6.03 29.27 15.76
N LEU A 49 -6.71 29.12 14.62
CA LEU A 49 -6.90 30.19 13.65
C LEU A 49 -8.18 30.99 13.97
N ASP A 50 -8.16 32.25 13.58
CA ASP A 50 -9.37 33.07 13.51
C ASP A 50 -10.38 32.50 12.48
N PRO A 51 -11.66 32.83 12.58
CA PRO A 51 -12.70 32.30 11.69
C PRO A 51 -12.45 32.58 10.21
N GLU A 52 -11.88 33.71 9.86
CA GLU A 52 -11.64 34.11 8.47
C GLU A 52 -10.56 33.25 7.83
N ARG A 53 -9.40 33.06 8.49
CA ARG A 53 -8.34 32.18 8.02
C ARG A 53 -8.76 30.73 8.02
N SER A 54 -9.52 30.30 9.02
CA SER A 54 -10.08 28.93 9.07
C SER A 54 -11.01 28.68 7.89
N MET A 55 -11.91 29.63 7.57
CA MET A 55 -12.78 29.56 6.40
C MET A 55 -11.98 29.52 5.10
N ALA A 56 -10.95 30.38 4.98
CA ALA A 56 -10.10 30.45 3.80
C ALA A 56 -9.37 29.15 3.52
N ILE A 57 -8.78 28.50 4.54
CA ILE A 57 -7.98 27.29 4.38
C ILE A 57 -8.86 26.04 4.18
N PHE A 58 -9.94 25.88 4.95
CA PHE A 58 -10.63 24.60 5.03
C PHE A 58 -11.97 24.54 4.29
N HIS A 59 -12.58 25.67 3.95
CA HIS A 59 -13.97 25.67 3.45
C HIS A 59 -14.19 26.43 2.13
N SER A 60 -13.42 27.47 1.86
CA SER A 60 -13.67 28.36 0.71
C SER A 60 -13.23 27.80 -0.64
N GLY A 61 -12.40 26.73 -0.65
CA GLY A 61 -11.74 26.23 -1.87
C GLY A 61 -10.53 27.09 -2.33
N LYS A 62 -10.14 28.14 -1.59
CA LYS A 62 -8.91 28.92 -1.87
C LYS A 62 -7.65 28.12 -1.64
N VAL A 63 -7.68 27.13 -0.77
CA VAL A 63 -6.62 26.16 -0.56
C VAL A 63 -7.09 24.80 -1.02
N ARG A 64 -6.32 24.15 -1.88
CA ARG A 64 -6.62 22.88 -2.51
C ARG A 64 -5.52 21.88 -2.18
N PHE A 65 -5.85 20.87 -1.36
CA PHE A 65 -4.93 19.81 -0.96
C PHE A 65 -5.01 18.69 -1.99
N GLY A 66 -4.01 18.57 -2.87
CA GLY A 66 -3.99 17.59 -3.93
C GLY A 66 -3.80 16.15 -3.45
N ASP A 67 -4.21 15.18 -4.28
CA ASP A 67 -3.98 13.76 -4.06
C ASP A 67 -2.49 13.41 -4.18
N ALA A 68 -1.98 12.60 -3.26
CA ALA A 68 -0.62 12.08 -3.36
C ALA A 68 -0.60 10.78 -4.16
N HIS A 69 0.14 10.78 -5.25
CA HIS A 69 0.37 9.63 -6.10
C HIS A 69 1.77 9.04 -5.84
N PRO A 70 1.99 7.74 -6.10
CA PRO A 70 3.31 7.14 -5.98
C PRO A 70 4.39 7.97 -6.68
N LEU A 71 5.55 8.08 -6.05
CA LEU A 71 6.71 8.81 -6.59
C LEU A 71 7.70 7.79 -7.16
N TYR A 72 8.15 8.02 -8.40
CA TYR A 72 9.15 7.21 -9.08
C TYR A 72 10.24 8.11 -9.67
N GLU A 73 11.48 7.94 -9.24
CA GLU A 73 12.65 8.71 -9.72
C GLU A 73 12.40 10.23 -9.81
N GLY A 74 11.83 10.82 -8.76
CA GLY A 74 11.53 12.25 -8.71
C GLY A 74 10.33 12.70 -9.56
N LYS A 75 9.57 11.76 -10.15
CA LYS A 75 8.38 12.04 -10.96
C LYS A 75 7.13 11.59 -10.23
N ARG A 76 6.13 12.44 -10.13
CA ARG A 76 4.81 12.10 -9.62
C ARG A 76 4.10 11.26 -10.69
N THR A 77 3.65 10.06 -10.31
CA THR A 77 2.93 9.18 -11.23
C THR A 77 1.48 9.63 -11.44
N LEU A 78 0.87 9.20 -12.52
CA LEU A 78 -0.54 9.42 -12.83
C LEU A 78 -1.27 8.10 -13.02
N LYS A 79 -2.58 8.10 -12.77
CA LYS A 79 -3.45 6.97 -13.09
C LYS A 79 -3.47 6.75 -14.60
N ILE A 80 -3.43 5.49 -15.04
CA ILE A 80 -3.50 5.16 -16.46
C ILE A 80 -4.75 5.77 -17.11
N PRO A 81 -4.62 6.53 -18.21
CA PRO A 81 -5.75 7.13 -18.91
C PRO A 81 -6.76 6.09 -19.41
N ALA A 82 -8.06 6.36 -19.20
CA ALA A 82 -9.12 5.46 -19.61
C ALA A 82 -9.25 5.28 -21.13
N VAL A 83 -8.70 6.21 -21.90
CA VAL A 83 -8.67 6.16 -23.37
C VAL A 83 -7.57 5.28 -23.95
N LEU A 84 -6.66 4.75 -23.11
CA LEU A 84 -5.61 3.87 -23.59
C LEU A 84 -6.10 2.42 -23.66
N TYR A 85 -5.89 1.84 -24.85
CA TYR A 85 -6.26 0.48 -25.20
C TYR A 85 -5.09 -0.25 -25.85
N TYR A 86 -5.16 -1.56 -25.88
CA TYR A 86 -4.26 -2.41 -26.65
C TYR A 86 -5.05 -3.56 -27.27
N LYS A 87 -4.48 -4.25 -28.25
CA LYS A 87 -5.14 -5.39 -28.91
C LYS A 87 -5.19 -6.58 -27.95
N LYS A 88 -6.35 -7.18 -27.78
CA LYS A 88 -6.52 -8.38 -26.91
C LYS A 88 -5.67 -9.52 -27.43
N GLY A 89 -4.85 -10.11 -26.56
CA GLY A 89 -3.90 -11.16 -26.93
C GLY A 89 -2.47 -10.65 -27.16
N GLU A 90 -2.28 -9.34 -27.34
CA GLU A 90 -0.97 -8.72 -27.40
C GLU A 90 -0.53 -8.19 -26.02
N SER A 91 0.75 -7.89 -25.86
CA SER A 91 1.28 -7.24 -24.65
C SER A 91 1.14 -5.72 -24.75
N LEU A 92 0.88 -5.08 -23.61
CA LEU A 92 0.97 -3.61 -23.52
C LEU A 92 2.42 -3.14 -23.58
N THR A 93 3.40 -4.01 -23.32
CA THR A 93 4.83 -3.68 -23.30
C THR A 93 5.31 -3.24 -24.69
N GLY A 94 6.14 -2.22 -24.75
CA GLY A 94 6.59 -1.60 -26.00
C GLY A 94 5.63 -0.51 -26.48
N ASP A 95 5.39 -0.45 -27.75
CA ASP A 95 4.56 0.55 -28.45
C ASP A 95 3.14 0.05 -28.77
N GLY A 96 2.65 -0.95 -28.04
CA GLY A 96 1.38 -1.64 -28.29
C GLY A 96 0.12 -0.86 -27.87
N ALA A 97 0.24 0.37 -27.38
CA ALA A 97 -0.90 1.17 -26.91
C ALA A 97 -1.54 2.02 -28.00
N TYR A 98 -2.85 2.16 -27.93
CA TYR A 98 -3.66 2.99 -28.82
C TYR A 98 -4.53 3.94 -27.98
N VAL A 99 -4.79 5.12 -28.53
CA VAL A 99 -5.67 6.14 -27.94
C VAL A 99 -7.04 6.05 -28.62
N MET A 100 -8.04 5.60 -27.89
CA MET A 100 -9.34 5.19 -28.43
C MET A 100 -10.11 6.30 -29.17
N TYR A 101 -9.91 7.56 -28.83
CA TYR A 101 -10.62 8.65 -29.54
C TYR A 101 -10.08 8.92 -30.96
N LYS A 102 -8.94 8.34 -31.32
CA LYS A 102 -8.37 8.37 -32.68
C LYS A 102 -8.30 6.99 -33.34
N TRP A 103 -8.31 5.92 -32.52
CA TRP A 103 -8.14 4.56 -33.01
C TRP A 103 -9.47 3.99 -33.51
N ASN A 104 -9.46 3.57 -34.79
CA ASN A 104 -10.54 2.77 -35.36
C ASN A 104 -10.00 1.35 -35.59
N PRO A 105 -10.32 0.38 -34.69
CA PRO A 105 -9.80 -0.98 -34.79
C PRO A 105 -10.35 -1.67 -36.07
N ASP A 106 -9.48 -2.41 -36.78
CA ASP A 106 -9.86 -3.23 -37.92
C ASP A 106 -10.84 -4.31 -37.55
N ASP A 107 -11.59 -4.83 -38.53
CA ASP A 107 -12.52 -5.94 -38.33
C ASP A 107 -11.80 -7.18 -37.73
N GLY A 108 -12.34 -7.69 -36.64
CA GLY A 108 -11.76 -8.84 -35.91
C GLY A 108 -10.78 -8.48 -34.81
N VAL A 109 -10.32 -7.23 -34.71
CA VAL A 109 -9.48 -6.77 -33.60
C VAL A 109 -10.35 -6.41 -32.39
N GLN A 110 -10.15 -7.09 -31.26
CA GLN A 110 -10.84 -6.77 -30.01
C GLN A 110 -10.01 -5.83 -29.15
N PRO A 111 -10.47 -4.57 -28.92
CA PRO A 111 -9.80 -3.63 -28.03
C PRO A 111 -9.89 -4.07 -26.56
N LYS A 112 -8.77 -3.98 -25.83
CA LYS A 112 -8.72 -4.19 -24.38
C LYS A 112 -8.24 -2.94 -23.68
N GLN A 113 -9.06 -2.40 -22.79
CA GLN A 113 -8.76 -1.17 -22.05
C GLN A 113 -7.67 -1.38 -21.00
N CYS A 114 -6.73 -0.45 -20.89
CA CYS A 114 -5.81 -0.34 -19.78
C CYS A 114 -6.58 0.18 -18.55
N ARG A 115 -6.74 -0.65 -17.50
CA ARG A 115 -7.69 -0.32 -16.40
C ARG A 115 -7.02 0.15 -15.13
N ASN A 116 -5.88 -0.41 -14.76
CA ASN A 116 -5.28 -0.23 -13.44
C ASN A 116 -3.84 0.25 -13.53
N GLY A 117 -3.32 0.77 -12.44
CA GLY A 117 -1.94 1.17 -12.26
C GLY A 117 -1.73 2.67 -12.24
N PHE A 118 -0.65 3.05 -11.58
CA PHE A 118 -0.07 4.38 -11.65
C PHE A 118 1.20 4.29 -12.49
N TYR A 119 1.39 5.24 -13.38
CA TYR A 119 2.48 5.24 -14.34
C TYR A 119 3.31 6.51 -14.25
N ALA A 120 4.61 6.36 -14.30
CA ALA A 120 5.53 7.47 -14.53
C ALA A 120 5.60 7.69 -16.04
N PHE A 121 5.06 8.81 -16.51
CA PHE A 121 5.16 9.23 -17.89
C PHE A 121 6.45 10.03 -18.07
N SER A 122 7.34 9.54 -18.91
CA SER A 122 8.66 10.12 -19.11
C SER A 122 8.94 10.17 -20.61
N GLY A 123 8.59 11.24 -21.27
CA GLY A 123 8.88 11.52 -22.67
C GLY A 123 9.57 10.38 -23.45
N ASN A 124 10.84 10.55 -23.79
CA ASN A 124 11.64 9.53 -24.49
C ASN A 124 12.01 8.31 -23.65
N ASP A 125 11.94 8.39 -22.30
CA ASP A 125 12.32 7.28 -21.41
C ASP A 125 11.23 6.22 -21.25
N GLY A 126 10.05 6.48 -21.79
CA GLY A 126 8.93 5.53 -21.78
C GLY A 126 8.00 5.67 -20.56
N CYS A 127 7.05 4.77 -20.50
CA CYS A 127 5.99 4.71 -19.50
C CYS A 127 6.20 3.49 -18.58
N ILE A 128 6.39 3.71 -17.27
CA ILE A 128 6.69 2.65 -16.32
C ILE A 128 5.57 2.56 -15.30
N GLU A 129 5.01 1.37 -15.11
CA GLU A 129 4.02 1.10 -14.05
C GLU A 129 4.71 1.06 -12.68
N VAL A 130 4.20 1.85 -11.74
CA VAL A 130 4.66 1.84 -10.35
C VAL A 130 3.68 1.07 -9.50
N LYS A 131 4.06 -0.14 -9.13
CA LYS A 131 3.23 -1.03 -8.30
C LYS A 131 3.26 -0.59 -6.84
N THR A 132 2.09 -0.45 -6.24
CA THR A 132 1.96 -0.19 -4.81
C THR A 132 2.05 -1.50 -4.03
N THR A 133 2.95 -1.56 -3.05
CA THR A 133 3.03 -2.72 -2.14
C THR A 133 1.85 -2.68 -1.18
N LYS A 134 1.07 -3.75 -1.12
CA LYS A 134 -0.06 -3.89 -0.22
C LYS A 134 0.13 -5.07 0.72
N ASN A 135 -0.11 -4.84 2.00
CA ASN A 135 -0.05 -5.84 3.05
C ASN A 135 -1.46 -6.15 3.55
N ILE A 136 -1.72 -7.40 3.92
CA ILE A 136 -3.00 -7.82 4.51
C ILE A 136 -2.72 -8.33 5.92
N ALA A 137 -3.41 -7.77 6.91
CA ALA A 137 -3.37 -8.18 8.30
C ALA A 137 -4.75 -8.63 8.77
N ILE A 138 -4.86 -9.87 9.22
CA ILE A 138 -6.07 -10.40 9.84
C ILE A 138 -5.99 -10.14 11.34
N LYS A 139 -7.04 -9.56 11.91
CA LYS A 139 -7.18 -9.24 13.32
C LYS A 139 -8.47 -9.82 13.88
N SER A 140 -8.48 -10.13 15.15
CA SER A 140 -9.68 -10.51 15.88
C SER A 140 -9.97 -9.48 16.99
N ALA A 141 -11.22 -9.19 17.25
CA ALA A 141 -11.60 -8.42 18.41
C ALA A 141 -11.39 -9.26 19.68
N TYR A 142 -10.87 -8.62 20.72
CA TYR A 142 -10.61 -9.26 22.00
C TYR A 142 -11.77 -9.00 22.97
N ASP A 143 -12.34 -10.07 23.53
CA ASP A 143 -13.31 -9.97 24.60
C ASP A 143 -12.58 -9.88 25.95
N ARG A 144 -12.75 -8.75 26.63
CA ARG A 144 -12.08 -8.49 27.92
C ARG A 144 -12.64 -9.33 29.06
N ASN A 145 -13.91 -9.70 29.01
CA ASN A 145 -14.58 -10.46 30.07
C ASN A 145 -14.21 -11.93 29.98
N GLU A 146 -14.25 -12.48 28.77
CA GLU A 146 -13.93 -13.88 28.53
C GLU A 146 -12.43 -14.13 28.29
N ARG A 147 -11.61 -13.06 28.20
CA ARG A 147 -10.15 -13.10 27.95
C ARG A 147 -9.74 -13.93 26.74
N ARG A 148 -10.59 -13.96 25.71
CA ARG A 148 -10.37 -14.67 24.43
C ARG A 148 -10.75 -13.81 23.23
N SER A 149 -10.46 -14.27 22.03
CA SER A 149 -10.99 -13.67 20.83
C SER A 149 -12.52 -13.76 20.82
N LYS A 150 -13.18 -12.67 20.48
CA LYS A 150 -14.63 -12.62 20.32
C LYS A 150 -15.02 -13.47 19.12
N ASP A 151 -16.00 -14.35 19.29
CA ASP A 151 -16.51 -15.19 18.21
C ASP A 151 -17.09 -14.31 17.08
N GLU A 152 -16.91 -14.74 15.82
CA GLU A 152 -17.38 -14.04 14.61
C GLU A 152 -16.88 -12.59 14.44
N ALA A 153 -15.85 -12.18 15.18
CA ALA A 153 -15.30 -10.83 15.14
C ALA A 153 -13.88 -10.77 14.54
N MET A 154 -13.63 -11.57 13.51
CA MET A 154 -12.41 -11.46 12.68
C MET A 154 -12.62 -10.45 11.56
N PHE A 155 -11.61 -9.63 11.32
CA PHE A 155 -11.60 -8.65 10.25
C PHE A 155 -10.21 -8.53 9.63
N ALA A 156 -10.18 -8.20 8.33
CA ALA A 156 -8.94 -8.02 7.60
C ALA A 156 -8.74 -6.55 7.22
N TYR A 157 -7.55 -6.02 7.48
CA TYR A 157 -7.09 -4.74 6.95
C TYR A 157 -6.13 -4.95 5.81
N GLU A 158 -6.40 -4.31 4.69
CA GLU A 158 -5.41 -4.08 3.64
C GLU A 158 -4.75 -2.73 3.90
N SER A 159 -3.42 -2.65 3.80
CA SER A 159 -2.63 -1.44 4.04
C SER A 159 -1.61 -1.22 2.93
N LEU A 160 -1.25 0.04 2.67
CA LEU A 160 -0.07 0.37 1.87
C LEU A 160 1.18 0.14 2.70
N GLY A 161 2.19 -0.49 2.11
CA GLY A 161 3.40 -0.92 2.79
C GLY A 161 4.31 0.25 3.19
N LYS A 162 4.95 0.10 4.34
CA LYS A 162 6.03 0.98 4.82
C LYS A 162 7.12 1.15 3.75
N GLY A 163 7.74 2.34 3.70
CA GLY A 163 8.84 2.69 2.80
C GLY A 163 8.38 3.28 1.47
N MET A 164 7.11 3.19 1.12
CA MET A 164 6.59 3.83 -0.09
C MET A 164 6.65 5.35 0.01
N ARG A 165 6.93 5.99 -1.12
CA ARG A 165 6.99 7.45 -1.27
C ARG A 165 5.90 7.92 -2.22
N PHE A 166 5.24 9.01 -1.85
CA PHE A 166 4.18 9.65 -2.62
C PHE A 166 4.49 11.12 -2.82
N ALA A 167 4.03 11.70 -3.92
CA ALA A 167 4.17 13.12 -4.21
C ALA A 167 2.80 13.78 -4.34
N PHE A 168 2.63 14.96 -3.75
CA PHE A 168 1.42 15.78 -3.85
C PHE A 168 1.77 17.27 -3.84
N ASP A 169 0.82 18.06 -4.25
CA ASP A 169 0.90 19.51 -4.20
C ASP A 169 -0.28 20.11 -3.42
N VAL A 170 -0.06 21.30 -2.89
CA VAL A 170 -1.10 22.14 -2.29
C VAL A 170 -1.09 23.47 -3.02
N GLU A 171 -2.20 23.84 -3.63
CA GLU A 171 -2.38 25.12 -4.26
C GLU A 171 -3.07 26.09 -3.30
N CYS A 172 -2.61 27.33 -3.26
CA CYS A 172 -3.14 28.38 -2.40
C CYS A 172 -3.26 29.68 -3.19
N ASP A 173 -4.46 30.29 -3.16
CA ASP A 173 -4.70 31.55 -3.84
C ASP A 173 -4.16 32.75 -3.05
N ASP A 174 -3.97 32.60 -1.73
CA ASP A 174 -3.43 33.62 -0.83
C ASP A 174 -2.02 33.23 -0.35
N GLU A 175 -1.02 34.01 -0.75
CA GLU A 175 0.38 33.77 -0.43
C GLU A 175 0.65 33.79 1.09
N ASN A 176 -0.07 34.63 1.83
CA ASN A 176 0.12 34.74 3.27
C ASN A 176 -0.24 33.50 4.07
N LEU A 177 -0.99 32.56 3.48
CA LEU A 177 -1.39 31.30 4.11
C LEU A 177 -0.37 30.19 3.87
N SER A 178 0.56 30.36 2.93
CA SER A 178 1.49 29.30 2.50
C SER A 178 2.38 28.79 3.62
N ASP A 179 2.99 29.68 4.39
CA ASP A 179 3.90 29.31 5.47
C ASP A 179 3.20 28.58 6.63
N ILE A 180 1.97 28.99 6.93
CA ILE A 180 1.16 28.35 7.96
C ILE A 180 0.82 26.91 7.55
N ILE A 181 0.44 26.73 6.28
CA ILE A 181 0.11 25.40 5.72
C ILE A 181 1.36 24.52 5.69
N LYS A 182 2.50 25.03 5.23
CA LYS A 182 3.77 24.29 5.22
C LYS A 182 4.15 23.81 6.62
N LYS A 183 4.13 24.68 7.62
CA LYS A 183 4.43 24.33 9.03
C LYS A 183 3.47 23.28 9.60
N ALA A 184 2.21 23.29 9.17
CA ALA A 184 1.23 22.29 9.60
C ALA A 184 1.49 20.92 8.98
N LEU A 185 1.93 20.86 7.72
CA LEU A 185 2.13 19.61 6.97
C LEU A 185 3.50 18.98 7.22
N VAL A 186 4.58 19.76 7.19
CA VAL A 186 5.97 19.25 7.20
C VAL A 186 6.32 18.53 8.50
N GLY A 187 7.08 17.45 8.39
CA GLY A 187 7.58 16.62 9.47
C GLY A 187 6.78 15.32 9.67
N ARG A 188 6.97 14.67 10.81
CA ARG A 188 6.26 13.44 11.16
C ARG A 188 4.80 13.73 11.48
N ARG A 189 3.91 13.02 10.82
CA ARG A 189 2.45 13.15 10.92
C ARG A 189 1.78 11.79 11.01
N HIS A 190 0.53 11.80 11.42
CA HIS A 190 -0.32 10.61 11.46
C HIS A 190 -1.45 10.74 10.45
N ALA A 191 -1.61 9.72 9.61
CA ALA A 191 -2.57 9.68 8.51
C ALA A 191 -3.32 8.34 8.46
N GLY A 192 -4.54 8.32 7.94
CA GLY A 192 -5.33 7.10 7.73
C GLY A 192 -6.01 6.56 8.98
N HIS A 193 -6.45 5.30 8.89
CA HIS A 193 -7.17 4.58 9.95
C HIS A 193 -6.20 3.90 10.93
N SER A 194 -6.65 3.64 12.18
CA SER A 194 -5.86 2.99 13.26
C SER A 194 -4.50 3.65 13.55
N ARG A 195 -4.40 4.95 13.36
CA ARG A 195 -3.18 5.77 13.44
C ARG A 195 -2.57 5.93 14.83
N THR A 196 -3.22 5.45 15.87
CA THR A 196 -2.75 5.58 17.26
C THR A 196 -1.93 4.39 17.75
N ALA A 197 -1.89 3.27 17.01
CA ALA A 197 -1.22 2.05 17.43
C ALA A 197 -0.12 1.59 16.46
N GLN A 198 -0.47 1.01 15.34
CA GLN A 198 0.49 0.34 14.44
C GLN A 198 0.66 1.04 13.10
N TYR A 199 -0.36 1.81 12.68
CA TYR A 199 -0.48 2.33 11.33
C TYR A 199 -0.37 3.85 11.29
N GLY A 200 -0.12 4.37 10.10
CA GLY A 200 -0.37 5.75 9.76
C GLY A 200 0.73 6.73 10.09
N LEU A 201 1.91 6.30 10.54
CA LEU A 201 3.04 7.22 10.71
C LEU A 201 3.66 7.54 9.35
N VAL A 202 3.70 8.83 8.99
CA VAL A 202 4.26 9.34 7.75
C VAL A 202 5.23 10.48 8.02
N ASN A 203 6.16 10.71 7.09
CA ASN A 203 7.02 11.89 7.08
C ASN A 203 6.74 12.71 5.82
N ILE A 204 6.39 13.97 6.00
CA ILE A 204 6.09 14.92 4.92
C ILE A 204 7.24 15.91 4.84
N GLN A 205 7.78 16.11 3.63
CA GLN A 205 8.88 17.03 3.36
C GLN A 205 8.53 17.89 2.15
N GLU A 206 9.00 19.14 2.13
CA GLU A 206 8.98 19.94 0.92
C GLU A 206 9.90 19.27 -0.12
N ALA A 207 9.45 19.24 -1.35
CA ALA A 207 10.19 18.62 -2.45
C ALA A 207 9.79 19.29 -3.75
N ASP A 208 10.64 19.15 -4.75
CA ASP A 208 10.29 19.47 -6.13
C ASP A 208 10.14 18.18 -6.91
N PHE A 209 9.21 18.17 -7.86
CA PHE A 209 9.02 17.10 -8.83
C PHE A 209 8.57 17.67 -10.17
N ALA A 210 8.93 16.96 -11.24
CA ALA A 210 8.62 17.40 -12.61
C ALA A 210 7.11 17.45 -12.83
N GLU A 211 6.66 18.50 -13.51
CA GLU A 211 5.29 18.64 -13.99
C GLU A 211 5.14 17.99 -15.35
N ILE A 212 3.91 17.62 -15.68
CA ILE A 212 3.59 17.03 -16.96
C ILE A 212 3.33 18.16 -17.96
N GLY A 213 4.00 18.10 -19.10
CA GLY A 213 3.80 19.05 -20.18
C GLY A 213 2.39 18.98 -20.76
N SER A 214 1.86 20.15 -21.12
CA SER A 214 0.64 20.27 -21.94
C SER A 214 1.00 20.52 -23.38
N LEU A 215 0.23 19.93 -24.29
CA LEU A 215 0.35 20.18 -25.72
C LEU A 215 -0.40 21.44 -26.14
N THR A 216 -0.03 21.98 -27.28
CA THR A 216 -0.88 22.95 -27.97
C THR A 216 -2.21 22.27 -28.31
N PRO A 217 -3.35 22.93 -28.05
CA PRO A 217 -4.64 22.38 -28.41
C PRO A 217 -4.76 22.14 -29.90
N TYR A 218 -5.47 21.10 -30.32
CA TYR A 218 -5.91 20.98 -31.70
C TYR A 218 -6.94 22.07 -31.98
N GLU A 219 -7.00 22.51 -33.24
CA GLU A 219 -7.96 23.57 -33.63
C GLU A 219 -9.42 23.16 -33.47
N SER A 220 -9.74 21.87 -33.62
CA SER A 220 -11.11 21.35 -33.62
C SER A 220 -11.55 20.72 -32.28
N PHE A 221 -10.63 20.22 -31.48
CA PHE A 221 -10.94 19.56 -30.23
C PHE A 221 -9.86 19.76 -29.15
N ALA A 222 -10.22 19.49 -27.90
CA ALA A 222 -9.30 19.44 -26.77
C ALA A 222 -9.52 18.16 -25.97
N THR A 223 -8.53 17.74 -25.20
CA THR A 223 -8.64 16.63 -24.25
C THR A 223 -8.50 17.13 -22.82
N VAL A 224 -9.28 16.56 -21.91
CA VAL A 224 -9.24 16.85 -20.47
C VAL A 224 -9.00 15.56 -19.72
N TYR A 225 -7.86 15.45 -19.09
CA TYR A 225 -7.50 14.31 -18.26
C TYR A 225 -7.80 14.62 -16.78
N ALA A 226 -8.52 13.73 -16.11
CA ALA A 226 -8.80 13.83 -14.68
C ALA A 226 -7.57 13.36 -13.87
N ASP A 227 -6.76 14.27 -13.35
CA ASP A 227 -5.62 13.98 -12.47
C ASP A 227 -6.09 13.54 -11.08
N SER A 228 -7.18 14.15 -10.57
CA SER A 228 -7.89 13.70 -9.38
C SER A 228 -9.32 13.28 -9.71
N ARG A 229 -10.02 12.78 -8.72
CA ARG A 229 -11.46 12.48 -8.80
C ARG A 229 -12.26 13.76 -9.01
N LEU A 230 -13.30 13.72 -9.84
CA LEU A 230 -14.13 14.88 -10.16
C LEU A 230 -15.53 14.67 -9.63
N ILE A 231 -16.09 15.70 -9.02
CA ILE A 231 -17.48 15.72 -8.53
C ILE A 231 -18.18 16.95 -9.09
N PHE A 232 -19.31 16.73 -9.76
CA PHE A 232 -20.16 17.76 -10.32
C PHE A 232 -21.55 17.67 -9.75
N MET A 233 -22.23 18.80 -9.70
CA MET A 233 -23.63 18.91 -9.33
C MET A 233 -24.41 19.57 -10.47
N ASP A 234 -25.65 19.14 -10.66
CA ASP A 234 -26.57 19.78 -11.59
C ASP A 234 -27.13 21.10 -11.01
N ALA A 235 -27.99 21.78 -11.77
CA ALA A 235 -28.62 23.04 -11.35
C ALA A 235 -29.50 22.91 -10.11
N PHE A 236 -29.88 21.69 -9.74
CA PHE A 236 -30.69 21.38 -8.55
C PHE A 236 -29.86 20.92 -7.35
N GLY A 237 -28.53 20.85 -7.50
CA GLY A 237 -27.64 20.40 -6.45
C GLY A 237 -27.51 18.86 -6.35
N ASN A 238 -28.03 18.10 -7.31
CA ASN A 238 -27.84 16.66 -7.37
C ASN A 238 -26.50 16.30 -8.01
N LEU A 239 -25.89 15.21 -7.53
CA LEU A 239 -24.66 14.68 -8.13
C LEU A 239 -24.91 14.26 -9.58
N THR A 240 -24.04 14.69 -10.49
CA THR A 240 -24.11 14.32 -11.91
C THR A 240 -22.83 13.70 -12.42
N PHE A 241 -22.96 12.66 -13.26
CA PHE A 241 -21.86 12.04 -13.99
C PHE A 241 -21.75 12.58 -15.42
N ARG A 242 -22.58 13.55 -15.77
CA ARG A 242 -22.59 14.20 -17.10
C ARG A 242 -22.39 15.71 -16.95
N PRO A 243 -21.15 16.16 -16.69
CA PRO A 243 -20.84 17.59 -16.66
C PRO A 243 -21.05 18.20 -18.04
N THR A 244 -21.14 19.53 -18.09
CA THR A 244 -21.10 20.31 -19.32
C THR A 244 -19.65 20.67 -19.65
N ALA A 245 -19.37 21.13 -20.88
CA ALA A 245 -18.05 21.64 -21.23
C ALA A 245 -17.66 22.88 -20.41
N GLN A 246 -18.64 23.66 -19.98
CA GLN A 246 -18.44 24.82 -19.10
C GLN A 246 -17.96 24.40 -17.69
N ASP A 247 -18.49 23.29 -17.16
CA ASP A 247 -18.04 22.75 -15.87
C ASP A 247 -16.58 22.30 -15.93
N LEU A 248 -16.06 21.99 -17.13
CA LEU A 248 -14.68 21.63 -17.39
C LEU A 248 -13.80 22.83 -17.80
N GLY A 249 -14.30 24.05 -17.68
CA GLY A 249 -13.54 25.29 -17.93
C GLY A 249 -13.55 25.80 -19.36
N PHE A 250 -14.41 25.25 -20.23
CA PHE A 250 -14.53 25.70 -21.64
C PHE A 250 -15.65 26.73 -21.84
N GLY A 251 -15.59 27.42 -22.98
CA GLY A 251 -16.66 28.38 -23.38
C GLY A 251 -18.01 27.70 -23.68
N LYS A 252 -19.04 28.53 -23.84
CA LYS A 252 -20.43 28.08 -24.06
C LYS A 252 -20.64 27.27 -25.34
N ASP A 253 -19.81 27.52 -26.36
CA ASP A 253 -19.93 26.90 -27.67
C ASP A 253 -19.28 25.51 -27.74
N ALA A 254 -18.43 25.17 -26.76
CA ALA A 254 -17.79 23.88 -26.66
C ALA A 254 -18.78 22.81 -26.17
N LYS A 255 -18.61 21.59 -26.69
CA LYS A 255 -19.46 20.44 -26.32
C LYS A 255 -18.59 19.21 -26.04
N ILE A 256 -18.98 18.45 -25.01
CA ILE A 256 -18.32 17.16 -24.74
C ILE A 256 -18.74 16.16 -25.81
N ASP A 257 -17.74 15.54 -26.44
CA ASP A 257 -17.94 14.41 -27.32
C ASP A 257 -18.00 13.12 -26.46
N TRP A 258 -19.20 12.72 -26.10
CA TRP A 258 -19.43 11.54 -25.30
C TRP A 258 -19.09 10.22 -26.00
N LYS A 259 -19.09 10.19 -27.34
CA LYS A 259 -18.72 9.00 -28.11
C LYS A 259 -17.24 8.67 -27.96
N HIS A 260 -16.40 9.69 -27.93
CA HIS A 260 -14.94 9.55 -27.84
C HIS A 260 -14.40 9.74 -26.42
N SER A 261 -15.18 10.26 -25.51
CA SER A 261 -14.82 10.38 -24.09
C SER A 261 -14.88 9.02 -23.39
N GLN A 262 -13.93 8.77 -22.48
CA GLN A 262 -13.87 7.54 -21.69
C GLN A 262 -13.81 7.89 -20.20
N ILE A 263 -14.89 7.63 -19.49
CA ILE A 263 -15.00 7.93 -18.07
C ILE A 263 -15.19 6.66 -17.25
N ARG A 264 -14.73 6.69 -16.01
CA ARG A 264 -14.99 5.71 -14.97
C ARG A 264 -15.59 6.43 -13.78
N THR A 265 -16.32 5.72 -12.95
CA THR A 265 -16.96 6.29 -11.76
C THR A 265 -16.35 5.75 -10.48
N PHE A 266 -16.50 6.49 -9.39
CA PHE A 266 -16.08 6.07 -8.06
C PHE A 266 -17.18 6.36 -7.03
N GLN A 267 -17.10 5.63 -5.92
CA GLN A 267 -17.75 5.94 -4.67
C GLN A 267 -16.73 5.88 -3.56
N TYR A 268 -16.73 6.85 -2.67
CA TYR A 268 -15.76 6.98 -1.58
C TYR A 268 -16.43 7.60 -0.36
N ALA A 269 -16.23 7.00 0.80
CA ALA A 269 -16.72 7.48 2.08
C ALA A 269 -15.55 8.04 2.91
N PRO A 270 -15.36 9.36 2.97
CA PRO A 270 -14.32 9.96 3.79
C PRO A 270 -14.63 9.76 5.28
N TRP A 271 -13.57 9.53 6.07
CA TRP A 271 -13.69 9.40 7.52
C TRP A 271 -13.64 10.75 8.22
N ASN A 272 -14.65 11.08 9.01
CA ASN A 272 -14.66 12.27 9.86
C ASN A 272 -14.10 11.94 11.25
N ALA A 273 -12.85 12.35 11.49
CA ALA A 273 -12.15 12.03 12.73
C ALA A 273 -12.76 12.68 13.98
N LYS A 274 -13.42 13.83 13.84
CA LYS A 274 -14.08 14.51 14.97
C LYS A 274 -15.38 13.83 15.37
N ARG A 275 -16.18 13.42 14.38
CA ARG A 275 -17.45 12.71 14.60
C ARG A 275 -17.26 11.22 14.85
N GLN A 276 -16.08 10.64 14.53
CA GLN A 276 -15.78 9.20 14.61
C GLN A 276 -16.74 8.33 13.76
N ILE A 277 -17.22 8.87 12.64
CA ILE A 277 -18.09 8.19 11.69
C ILE A 277 -17.65 8.52 10.25
N PRO A 278 -18.02 7.71 9.24
CA PRO A 278 -17.93 8.12 7.85
C PRO A 278 -18.76 9.39 7.60
N ASP A 279 -18.23 10.27 6.77
CA ASP A 279 -18.99 11.42 6.25
C ASP A 279 -19.85 10.98 5.06
N THR A 280 -20.63 11.91 4.49
CA THR A 280 -21.45 11.66 3.30
C THR A 280 -20.60 11.09 2.17
N ASP A 281 -21.12 10.09 1.48
CA ASP A 281 -20.45 9.47 0.35
C ASP A 281 -20.14 10.49 -0.75
N ARG A 282 -18.95 10.44 -1.27
CA ARG A 282 -18.51 11.18 -2.45
C ARG A 282 -18.63 10.26 -3.65
N CYS A 283 -19.48 10.60 -4.59
CA CYS A 283 -19.66 9.87 -5.84
C CYS A 283 -19.31 10.80 -7.01
N GLY A 284 -18.65 10.28 -8.02
CA GLY A 284 -18.26 11.09 -9.17
C GLY A 284 -17.45 10.32 -10.19
N ILE A 285 -16.64 11.06 -10.94
CA ILE A 285 -15.82 10.56 -12.03
C ILE A 285 -14.42 10.25 -11.50
N GLU A 286 -13.97 9.02 -11.74
CA GLU A 286 -12.68 8.51 -11.22
C GLU A 286 -11.50 9.15 -11.98
N LYS A 287 -10.38 9.33 -11.26
CA LYS A 287 -9.11 9.76 -11.86
C LYS A 287 -8.69 8.87 -13.03
N GLY A 288 -7.99 9.44 -14.00
CA GLY A 288 -7.63 8.75 -15.24
C GLY A 288 -8.74 8.80 -16.29
N SER A 289 -9.93 9.29 -15.98
CA SER A 289 -10.97 9.56 -16.99
C SER A 289 -10.52 10.65 -17.94
N VAL A 290 -10.93 10.55 -19.21
CA VAL A 290 -10.57 11.51 -20.25
C VAL A 290 -11.83 11.95 -20.99
N PHE A 291 -12.00 13.27 -21.07
CA PHE A 291 -13.03 13.89 -21.90
C PHE A 291 -12.43 14.39 -23.19
N VAL A 292 -13.17 14.25 -24.27
CA VAL A 292 -12.89 14.88 -25.55
C VAL A 292 -13.89 16.01 -25.74
N ILE A 293 -13.39 17.21 -26.03
CA ILE A 293 -14.18 18.43 -26.11
C ILE A 293 -14.12 18.96 -27.54
N ASN A 294 -15.24 19.06 -28.22
CA ASN A 294 -15.37 19.73 -29.52
C ASN A 294 -15.42 21.24 -29.31
N LEU A 295 -14.49 21.97 -29.91
CA LEU A 295 -14.33 23.43 -29.70
C LEU A 295 -15.27 24.29 -30.57
N ASN A 296 -15.90 23.71 -31.59
CA ASN A 296 -16.91 24.37 -32.46
C ASN A 296 -16.49 25.77 -32.98
N GLY A 297 -15.22 25.95 -33.28
CA GLY A 297 -14.69 27.13 -34.00
C GLY A 297 -14.56 28.44 -33.18
N GLY A 298 -14.80 28.43 -31.87
CA GLY A 298 -14.76 29.66 -31.05
C GLY A 298 -14.22 29.52 -29.66
N SER A 299 -14.15 28.32 -29.11
CA SER A 299 -13.68 28.08 -27.76
C SER A 299 -12.18 27.81 -27.74
N ILE A 300 -11.45 28.53 -26.87
CA ILE A 300 -10.03 28.31 -26.65
C ILE A 300 -9.89 27.28 -25.51
N SER A 301 -9.05 26.28 -25.69
CA SER A 301 -8.72 25.34 -24.61
C SER A 301 -7.84 26.03 -23.56
N PRO A 302 -8.15 25.85 -22.25
CA PRO A 302 -7.20 26.24 -21.22
C PRO A 302 -5.83 25.56 -21.43
N SER A 303 -4.75 26.28 -21.16
CA SER A 303 -3.38 25.79 -21.36
C SER A 303 -2.75 25.18 -20.12
N GLU A 304 -3.33 25.42 -18.95
CA GLU A 304 -2.78 25.00 -17.68
C GLU A 304 -3.73 24.06 -16.93
N SER A 305 -3.17 23.31 -15.98
CA SER A 305 -3.98 22.51 -15.07
C SER A 305 -4.90 23.40 -14.22
N ALA A 306 -6.11 22.93 -13.96
CA ALA A 306 -7.08 23.66 -13.18
C ALA A 306 -7.82 22.74 -12.19
N TYR A 307 -8.55 23.37 -11.24
CA TYR A 307 -9.50 22.68 -10.39
C TYR A 307 -10.93 23.03 -10.82
N VAL A 308 -11.69 22.01 -11.18
CA VAL A 308 -13.09 22.12 -11.65
C VAL A 308 -14.04 21.39 -10.69
N GLY A 309 -15.33 21.68 -10.75
CA GLY A 309 -16.36 21.01 -9.95
C GLY A 309 -16.31 21.36 -8.46
N CYS A 310 -16.73 20.41 -7.61
CA CYS A 310 -16.95 20.58 -6.17
C CYS A 310 -15.85 19.94 -5.33
N TYR A 311 -15.81 20.28 -4.02
CA TYR A 311 -14.89 19.72 -3.01
C TYR A 311 -13.40 19.92 -3.33
N LYS A 312 -13.03 21.01 -3.97
CA LYS A 312 -11.66 21.32 -4.40
C LYS A 312 -10.66 21.33 -3.23
N ASN A 313 -11.08 21.79 -2.06
CA ASN A 313 -10.29 21.77 -0.83
C ASN A 313 -9.90 20.37 -0.36
N GLU A 314 -10.72 19.36 -0.67
CA GLU A 314 -10.47 17.95 -0.34
C GLU A 314 -9.60 17.22 -1.37
N GLY A 315 -9.13 17.90 -2.43
CA GLY A 315 -8.30 17.34 -3.50
C GLY A 315 -9.06 16.87 -4.74
N PHE A 316 -10.38 17.06 -4.77
CA PHE A 316 -11.18 16.76 -5.96
C PHE A 316 -11.05 17.88 -7.00
N GLY A 317 -11.24 17.52 -8.26
CA GLY A 317 -11.41 18.48 -9.35
C GLY A 317 -10.18 18.80 -10.17
N LYS A 318 -8.98 18.27 -9.85
CA LYS A 318 -7.76 18.58 -10.61
C LYS A 318 -7.79 17.94 -11.99
N VAL A 319 -7.62 18.76 -13.03
CA VAL A 319 -7.58 18.34 -14.44
C VAL A 319 -6.34 18.86 -15.14
N ILE A 320 -5.90 18.14 -16.17
CA ILE A 320 -4.81 18.53 -17.07
C ILE A 320 -5.38 18.62 -18.48
N TYR A 321 -5.21 19.78 -19.12
CA TYR A 321 -5.68 20.00 -20.49
C TYR A 321 -4.60 19.60 -21.49
N ASN A 322 -5.00 18.86 -22.52
CA ASN A 322 -4.16 18.41 -23.63
C ASN A 322 -2.80 17.83 -23.16
N PRO A 323 -2.79 16.85 -22.23
CA PRO A 323 -1.54 16.35 -21.70
C PRO A 323 -0.72 15.62 -22.78
N GLU A 324 0.59 15.83 -22.75
CA GLU A 324 1.53 15.28 -23.73
C GLU A 324 1.45 13.74 -23.86
N PHE A 325 1.18 13.05 -22.76
CA PHE A 325 1.06 11.59 -22.74
C PHE A 325 -0.19 11.03 -23.44
N LEU A 326 -1.12 11.89 -23.88
CA LEU A 326 -2.26 11.51 -24.74
C LEU A 326 -2.00 11.71 -26.22
N LYS A 327 -0.77 12.09 -26.62
CA LYS A 327 -0.42 12.24 -28.02
C LYS A 327 -0.50 10.89 -28.74
N ALA A 328 -1.12 10.90 -29.89
CA ALA A 328 -1.23 9.76 -30.79
C ALA A 328 -1.02 10.21 -32.25
N ASP A 329 -0.56 9.30 -33.08
CA ASP A 329 -0.48 9.50 -34.52
C ASP A 329 -1.89 9.48 -35.17
N ASP A 330 -1.94 9.59 -36.48
CA ASP A 330 -3.21 9.61 -37.23
C ASP A 330 -3.93 8.24 -37.25
N THR A 331 -3.23 7.16 -36.93
CA THR A 331 -3.81 5.80 -36.77
C THR A 331 -4.35 5.55 -35.39
N GLY A 332 -4.17 6.51 -34.48
CA GLY A 332 -4.52 6.38 -33.08
C GLY A 332 -3.48 5.64 -32.23
N LYS A 333 -2.33 5.27 -32.81
CA LYS A 333 -1.23 4.65 -32.05
C LYS A 333 -0.61 5.66 -31.10
N SER A 334 -0.52 5.31 -29.82
CA SER A 334 0.08 6.17 -28.78
C SER A 334 1.59 6.35 -29.02
N THR A 335 2.11 7.52 -28.71
CA THR A 335 3.56 7.76 -28.69
C THR A 335 4.24 7.20 -27.45
N LEU A 336 3.48 6.66 -26.49
CA LEU A 336 4.02 6.07 -25.27
C LEU A 336 4.64 4.70 -25.54
N ILE A 337 5.82 4.49 -24.99
CA ILE A 337 6.51 3.20 -24.99
C ILE A 337 6.40 2.62 -23.57
N PHE A 338 5.62 1.56 -23.39
CA PHE A 338 5.44 0.91 -22.11
C PHE A 338 6.62 -0.02 -21.82
N LYS A 339 7.31 0.22 -20.72
CA LYS A 339 8.44 -0.60 -20.25
C LYS A 339 7.99 -1.43 -19.05
N GLU A 340 8.40 -2.69 -19.00
CA GLU A 340 8.32 -3.43 -17.74
C GLU A 340 9.31 -2.80 -16.76
N ASP A 341 8.81 -2.52 -15.56
CA ASP A 341 9.70 -2.19 -14.47
C ASP A 341 10.57 -3.44 -14.20
N LYS A 342 11.79 -3.40 -14.70
CA LYS A 342 12.84 -4.30 -14.22
C LYS A 342 13.29 -3.83 -12.85
N ALA A 343 12.31 -3.45 -12.00
CA ALA A 343 12.58 -3.09 -10.65
C ALA A 343 13.39 -4.23 -10.04
N LYS A 344 14.62 -3.90 -9.73
CA LYS A 344 15.40 -4.57 -8.72
C LYS A 344 14.43 -4.89 -7.58
N GLU A 345 14.06 -6.15 -7.46
CA GLU A 345 13.40 -6.64 -6.26
C GLU A 345 14.22 -6.10 -5.10
N GLY A 346 13.60 -5.20 -4.33
CA GLY A 346 14.10 -4.79 -3.02
C GLY A 346 15.39 -3.99 -2.99
N THR A 347 15.49 -2.84 -3.63
CA THR A 347 16.38 -1.81 -3.10
C THR A 347 15.58 -0.80 -2.26
N ASN A 348 15.25 -1.20 -1.05
CA ASN A 348 15.09 -0.31 0.10
C ASN A 348 16.45 0.38 0.46
N SER A 349 17.24 0.82 -0.53
CA SER A 349 18.57 1.34 -0.26
C SER A 349 18.57 2.71 0.42
N GLU A 350 17.55 3.55 0.18
CA GLU A 350 17.45 4.85 0.87
C GLU A 350 16.73 4.75 2.22
N ALA A 351 15.76 3.84 2.37
CA ALA A 351 15.20 3.53 3.69
C ALA A 351 16.23 2.86 4.61
N ASN A 352 17.22 2.16 4.04
CA ASN A 352 18.34 1.61 4.79
C ASN A 352 19.41 2.67 5.12
N ALA A 353 19.60 3.71 4.31
CA ALA A 353 20.52 4.80 4.63
C ALA A 353 20.03 5.61 5.85
N ASP A 354 18.73 5.89 5.93
CA ASP A 354 18.13 6.47 7.15
C ASP A 354 18.19 5.49 8.34
N LEU A 355 18.05 4.18 8.11
CA LEU A 355 18.19 3.17 9.15
C LEU A 355 19.64 3.09 9.67
N ASP A 356 20.64 3.27 8.81
CA ASP A 356 22.05 3.28 9.20
C ASP A 356 22.42 4.56 9.97
N THR A 357 21.81 5.68 9.66
CA THR A 357 21.93 6.92 10.46
C THR A 357 21.23 6.77 11.83
N TYR A 358 20.11 6.05 11.91
CA TYR A 358 19.45 5.69 13.18
C TYR A 358 20.24 4.62 13.97
N LYS A 359 20.92 3.71 13.32
CA LYS A 359 21.80 2.73 13.99
C LYS A 359 22.95 3.40 14.74
N SER A 360 23.41 4.55 14.29
CA SER A 360 24.45 5.34 14.97
C SER A 360 23.93 6.12 16.19
N ALA A 361 22.63 6.37 16.29
CA ALA A 361 22.02 7.16 17.35
C ALA A 361 21.31 6.33 18.44
N LEU A 362 21.00 5.07 18.20
CA LEU A 362 20.43 4.17 19.19
C LEU A 362 21.54 3.49 20.01
N ASN A 363 21.38 3.51 21.33
CA ASN A 363 22.27 2.89 22.32
C ASN A 363 22.83 1.55 21.81
N GLN A 364 24.11 1.54 21.37
CA GLN A 364 24.79 0.40 20.79
C GLN A 364 24.66 -0.92 21.58
N PRO A 365 24.64 -0.94 22.94
CA PRO A 365 24.46 -2.16 23.70
C PRO A 365 23.08 -2.82 23.53
N LEU A 366 22.00 -2.03 23.41
CA LEU A 366 20.64 -2.57 23.21
C LEU A 366 20.48 -3.17 21.82
N MET A 367 21.01 -2.51 20.82
CA MET A 367 20.97 -2.97 19.43
C MET A 367 21.79 -4.23 19.21
N GLN A 368 23.00 -4.31 19.78
CA GLN A 368 23.83 -5.52 19.78
C GLN A 368 23.13 -6.69 20.50
N ARG A 369 22.42 -6.43 21.59
CA ARG A 369 21.65 -7.44 22.33
C ARG A 369 20.44 -7.92 21.52
N LEU A 370 19.72 -7.03 20.83
CA LEU A 370 18.60 -7.41 19.95
C LEU A 370 19.08 -8.22 18.73
N MET A 371 20.21 -7.83 18.14
CA MET A 371 20.82 -8.59 17.03
C MET A 371 21.28 -9.97 17.48
N SER A 372 21.90 -10.08 18.66
CA SER A 372 22.33 -11.38 19.21
C SER A 372 21.13 -12.30 19.54
N LEU A 373 20.01 -11.75 20.00
CA LEU A 373 18.78 -12.49 20.24
C LEU A 373 18.12 -12.99 18.95
N ASN A 374 18.14 -12.16 17.89
CA ASN A 374 17.63 -12.56 16.58
C ASN A 374 18.51 -13.62 15.93
N ALA A 375 19.83 -13.49 15.97
CA ALA A 375 20.75 -14.49 15.45
C ALA A 375 20.57 -15.85 16.15
N THR A 376 20.33 -15.85 17.48
CA THR A 376 20.07 -17.07 18.23
C THR A 376 18.76 -17.73 17.82
N LYS A 377 17.69 -16.96 17.58
CA LYS A 377 16.41 -17.49 17.11
C LYS A 377 16.49 -18.07 15.70
N CYS A 378 17.17 -17.40 14.77
CA CYS A 378 17.39 -17.93 13.43
C CYS A 378 18.10 -19.28 13.47
N ASN A 379 19.13 -19.42 14.29
CA ASN A 379 19.87 -20.69 14.45
C ASN A 379 18.98 -21.83 15.02
N ILE A 380 18.07 -21.54 15.94
CA ILE A 380 17.11 -22.54 16.45
C ILE A 380 16.18 -23.03 15.36
N TYR A 381 15.64 -22.13 14.55
CA TYR A 381 14.74 -22.49 13.44
C TYR A 381 15.44 -23.32 12.38
N ASP A 382 16.68 -23.00 12.05
CA ASP A 382 17.49 -23.75 11.07
C ASP A 382 17.74 -25.19 11.53
N ILE A 383 18.11 -25.37 12.82
CA ILE A 383 18.32 -26.68 13.43
C ILE A 383 17.04 -27.52 13.43
N VAL A 384 15.91 -26.89 13.78
CA VAL A 384 14.61 -27.57 13.78
C VAL A 384 14.18 -27.94 12.36
N ASN A 385 14.29 -27.04 11.41
CA ASN A 385 13.91 -27.29 10.02
C ASN A 385 14.78 -28.37 9.36
N GLU A 386 16.06 -28.42 9.67
CA GLU A 386 16.94 -29.48 9.19
C GLU A 386 16.47 -30.87 9.64
N PHE A 387 16.15 -31.04 10.93
CA PHE A 387 15.63 -32.31 11.44
C PHE A 387 14.27 -32.64 10.82
N VAL A 388 13.35 -31.70 10.77
CA VAL A 388 12.00 -31.89 10.22
C VAL A 388 12.07 -32.29 8.75
N SER A 389 12.89 -31.63 7.94
CA SER A 389 13.01 -31.94 6.51
C SER A 389 13.54 -33.34 6.25
N LYS A 390 14.48 -33.81 7.07
CA LYS A 390 15.05 -35.16 6.95
C LYS A 390 14.13 -36.27 7.44
N ASN A 391 13.41 -36.03 8.53
CA ASN A 391 12.75 -37.10 9.26
C ASN A 391 11.22 -37.10 9.21
N ALA A 392 10.57 -36.00 8.81
CA ALA A 392 9.10 -35.92 8.85
C ALA A 392 8.39 -37.02 8.05
N ARG A 393 8.98 -37.46 6.93
CA ARG A 393 8.44 -38.56 6.12
C ARG A 393 8.46 -39.91 6.84
N ASN A 394 9.48 -40.19 7.62
CA ASN A 394 9.63 -41.44 8.38
C ASN A 394 8.57 -41.58 9.46
N PHE A 395 8.06 -40.49 10.00
CA PHE A 395 6.99 -40.45 11.01
C PHE A 395 5.59 -40.37 10.42
N ARG A 396 5.46 -40.34 9.09
CA ARG A 396 4.17 -40.37 8.35
C ARG A 396 3.86 -41.76 7.73
N GLN A 397 4.84 -42.65 7.67
CA GLN A 397 4.63 -43.99 7.10
C GLN A 397 3.77 -44.83 8.03
N ASP A 398 2.95 -45.72 7.48
CA ASP A 398 2.15 -46.73 8.16
C ASP A 398 0.81 -46.28 8.79
N ASN A 399 0.16 -45.23 8.28
CA ASN A 399 -1.13 -44.73 8.81
C ASN A 399 -1.15 -44.42 10.32
N GLU A 400 0.00 -44.37 10.97
CA GLU A 400 0.12 -44.07 12.38
C GLU A 400 0.22 -42.57 12.63
N ARG A 401 -0.66 -42.03 13.46
CA ARG A 401 -0.63 -40.61 13.87
C ARG A 401 0.37 -40.41 15.01
N PHE A 402 1.49 -39.77 14.74
CA PHE A 402 2.53 -39.44 15.71
C PHE A 402 2.36 -38.08 16.38
N ALA A 403 1.32 -37.33 16.07
CA ALA A 403 1.13 -35.97 16.59
C ALA A 403 1.01 -35.91 18.13
N SER A 404 0.33 -36.90 18.72
CA SER A 404 0.17 -37.00 20.20
C SER A 404 1.48 -37.34 20.89
N GLN A 405 2.32 -38.20 20.30
CA GLN A 405 3.62 -38.59 20.82
C GLN A 405 4.57 -37.40 20.82
N TRP A 406 4.60 -36.63 19.74
CA TRP A 406 5.39 -35.38 19.69
C TRP A 406 4.89 -34.34 20.69
N SER A 407 3.58 -34.20 20.88
CA SER A 407 3.02 -33.32 21.90
C SER A 407 3.43 -33.72 23.33
N TYR A 408 3.56 -35.02 23.59
CA TYR A 408 4.06 -35.52 24.87
C TYR A 408 5.55 -35.17 25.06
N ILE A 409 6.40 -35.32 24.04
CA ILE A 409 7.82 -34.92 24.12
C ILE A 409 7.96 -33.43 24.40
N ARG A 410 7.08 -32.60 23.83
CA ARG A 410 7.01 -31.19 24.17
C ARG A 410 6.78 -30.96 25.66
N ASN A 411 5.79 -31.63 26.21
CA ASN A 411 5.46 -31.53 27.65
C ASN A 411 6.61 -32.02 28.54
N LEU A 412 7.34 -33.08 28.12
CA LEU A 412 8.55 -33.53 28.80
C LEU A 412 9.64 -32.47 28.84
N ALA A 413 9.85 -31.79 27.68
CA ALA A 413 10.84 -30.72 27.61
C ALA A 413 10.47 -29.51 28.48
N ASP A 414 9.20 -29.13 28.51
CA ASP A 414 8.70 -28.02 29.34
C ASP A 414 8.78 -28.33 30.86
N SER A 415 8.48 -29.58 31.25
CA SER A 415 8.40 -30.02 32.69
C SER A 415 9.74 -30.47 33.25
N SER A 416 10.80 -30.57 32.46
CA SER A 416 12.10 -31.08 32.94
C SER A 416 12.91 -29.97 33.61
N SER A 417 13.53 -30.27 34.76
CA SER A 417 14.34 -29.33 35.55
C SER A 417 15.68 -29.00 34.87
N GLY A 418 16.19 -29.90 34.02
CA GLY A 418 17.46 -29.73 33.28
C GLY A 418 17.57 -30.69 32.10
N PHE A 419 18.63 -30.51 31.29
CA PHE A 419 18.84 -31.33 30.10
C PHE A 419 19.03 -32.81 30.37
N GLN A 420 19.77 -33.15 31.43
CA GLN A 420 19.95 -34.55 31.82
C GLN A 420 18.65 -35.18 32.28
N ASN A 421 17.87 -34.49 33.13
CA ASN A 421 16.55 -34.94 33.54
C ASN A 421 15.58 -35.14 32.37
N PHE A 422 15.68 -34.27 31.35
CA PHE A 422 14.92 -34.45 30.11
C PHE A 422 15.37 -35.72 29.36
N LYS A 423 16.67 -35.96 29.20
CA LYS A 423 17.18 -37.17 28.55
C LYS A 423 16.71 -38.44 29.24
N ASP A 424 16.77 -38.48 30.54
CA ASP A 424 16.35 -39.65 31.33
C ASP A 424 14.85 -39.94 31.16
N LYS A 425 14.01 -38.90 31.29
CA LYS A 425 12.57 -39.02 31.04
C LYS A 425 12.22 -39.39 29.59
N LEU A 426 12.94 -38.83 28.63
CA LEU A 426 12.77 -39.16 27.23
C LEU A 426 13.11 -40.61 26.94
N LYS A 427 14.23 -41.09 27.51
CA LYS A 427 14.64 -42.49 27.41
C LYS A 427 13.60 -43.44 28.01
N GLU A 428 13.10 -43.16 29.22
CA GLU A 428 12.04 -43.93 29.85
C GLU A 428 10.77 -43.96 29.00
N TYR A 429 10.37 -42.81 28.43
CA TYR A 429 9.21 -42.71 27.55
C TYR A 429 9.35 -43.53 26.25
N LEU A 430 10.52 -43.47 25.61
CA LEU A 430 10.78 -44.15 24.33
C LEU A 430 10.98 -45.67 24.49
N GLU A 431 11.47 -46.13 25.66
CA GLU A 431 11.80 -47.55 25.90
C GLU A 431 10.74 -48.31 26.68
N ARG A 432 10.06 -47.61 27.63
CA ARG A 432 9.13 -48.24 28.58
C ARG A 432 7.74 -47.59 28.62
N GLY A 433 7.54 -46.49 27.87
CA GLY A 433 6.25 -45.80 27.84
C GLY A 433 5.18 -46.58 27.04
N VAL A 434 3.94 -46.22 27.24
CA VAL A 434 2.76 -46.84 26.58
C VAL A 434 2.84 -46.82 25.05
N ALA A 435 3.62 -45.93 24.48
CA ALA A 435 3.84 -45.84 23.03
C ALA A 435 5.21 -46.36 22.56
N SER A 436 5.96 -47.11 23.44
CA SER A 436 7.32 -47.57 23.13
C SER A 436 7.40 -48.44 21.87
N GLU A 437 6.39 -49.23 21.56
CA GLU A 437 6.31 -50.06 20.36
C GLU A 437 6.34 -49.20 19.08
N LYS A 438 5.64 -48.07 19.09
CA LYS A 438 5.63 -47.14 17.95
C LYS A 438 6.98 -46.47 17.69
N TRP A 439 7.82 -46.33 18.70
CA TRP A 439 9.15 -45.76 18.62
C TRP A 439 10.26 -46.73 18.22
N GLN A 440 9.99 -48.05 18.19
CA GLN A 440 11.00 -49.07 18.07
C GLN A 440 11.99 -48.86 16.92
N PHE A 441 11.53 -48.42 15.74
CA PHE A 441 12.39 -48.16 14.58
C PHE A 441 12.72 -46.68 14.36
N LYS A 442 12.08 -45.81 15.09
CA LYS A 442 12.13 -44.33 14.88
C LYS A 442 12.88 -43.59 15.98
N LYS A 443 13.20 -44.24 17.12
CA LYS A 443 13.86 -43.63 18.29
C LYS A 443 15.30 -43.23 18.03
N LYS A 444 16.00 -43.90 17.11
CA LYS A 444 17.42 -43.68 16.82
C LYS A 444 17.65 -42.25 16.34
N ASP A 445 16.89 -41.78 15.35
CA ASP A 445 17.05 -40.43 14.77
C ASP A 445 16.83 -39.33 15.82
N LEU A 446 15.89 -39.55 16.76
CA LEU A 446 15.62 -38.63 17.84
C LEU A 446 16.74 -38.66 18.91
N TYR A 447 17.28 -39.83 19.26
CA TYR A 447 18.41 -39.92 20.18
C TYR A 447 19.66 -39.28 19.61
N ASP A 448 19.99 -39.55 18.34
CA ASP A 448 21.14 -38.95 17.66
C ASP A 448 21.03 -37.43 17.63
N PHE A 449 19.82 -36.90 17.39
CA PHE A 449 19.56 -35.46 17.44
C PHE A 449 19.74 -34.89 18.84
N VAL A 450 19.14 -35.49 19.86
CA VAL A 450 19.24 -35.01 21.25
C VAL A 450 20.68 -35.07 21.74
N ASN A 451 21.45 -36.12 21.38
CA ASN A 451 22.87 -36.22 21.73
C ASN A 451 23.70 -35.16 20.99
N SER A 452 23.33 -34.82 19.75
CA SER A 452 24.00 -33.74 19.02
C SER A 452 23.83 -32.35 19.67
N LEU A 453 22.75 -32.14 20.41
CA LEU A 453 22.55 -30.91 21.19
C LEU A 453 23.52 -30.79 22.38
N GLU A 454 24.06 -31.92 22.85
CA GLU A 454 25.07 -31.96 23.92
C GLU A 454 26.46 -31.58 23.43
N SER A 455 26.86 -32.06 22.25
CA SER A 455 28.15 -31.77 21.64
C SER A 455 28.32 -30.32 21.16
N LYS A 456 27.23 -29.65 20.83
CA LYS A 456 27.20 -28.21 20.48
C LYS A 456 27.41 -27.27 21.68
N LYS A 457 27.68 -27.80 22.89
CA LYS A 457 27.92 -27.07 24.14
C LYS A 457 29.22 -26.26 24.20
N GLU A 458 30.17 -26.49 23.36
CA GLU A 458 31.58 -26.03 23.61
C GLU A 458 31.93 -24.65 23.07
N ASN A 459 31.10 -23.99 22.25
CA ASN A 459 31.45 -22.69 21.70
C ASN A 459 30.52 -21.55 22.16
N ASN A 460 30.98 -20.75 23.14
CA ASN A 460 30.59 -19.35 23.41
C ASN A 460 29.19 -19.01 23.88
N VAL A 461 28.61 -19.60 24.94
CA VAL A 461 27.42 -19.01 25.59
C VAL A 461 27.51 -19.13 27.12
N GLU A 462 27.27 -18.04 27.86
CA GLU A 462 27.20 -17.97 29.32
C GLU A 462 26.24 -19.00 29.93
N THR A 463 26.58 -19.53 31.10
CA THR A 463 25.97 -20.72 31.74
C THR A 463 24.44 -20.64 31.89
N ASN A 464 23.85 -19.47 32.11
CA ASN A 464 22.40 -19.30 32.26
C ASN A 464 21.61 -19.32 30.93
N LYS A 465 22.24 -19.05 29.79
CA LYS A 465 21.63 -19.14 28.47
C LYS A 465 21.61 -20.58 27.93
N LYS A 466 22.51 -21.45 28.39
CA LYS A 466 22.60 -22.87 27.97
C LYS A 466 21.38 -23.69 28.41
N ALA A 467 20.80 -23.37 29.57
CA ALA A 467 19.66 -24.10 30.11
C ALA A 467 18.34 -23.87 29.36
N ILE A 468 18.23 -22.75 28.63
CA ILE A 468 17.02 -22.35 27.87
C ILE A 468 17.08 -22.88 26.43
N TYR A 469 18.27 -22.96 25.84
CA TYR A 469 18.48 -23.24 24.42
C TYR A 469 17.97 -24.64 23.98
N TRP A 470 18.36 -25.72 24.67
CA TRP A 470 17.88 -27.06 24.32
C TRP A 470 16.36 -27.19 24.48
N ARG A 471 15.78 -26.53 25.50
CA ARG A 471 14.33 -26.55 25.74
C ARG A 471 13.58 -25.89 24.60
N GLU A 472 14.01 -24.71 24.15
CA GLU A 472 13.43 -24.04 23.01
C GLU A 472 13.54 -24.86 21.71
N ILE A 473 14.64 -25.53 21.48
CA ILE A 473 14.80 -26.42 20.32
C ILE A 473 13.82 -27.58 20.42
N MET A 474 13.73 -28.26 21.55
CA MET A 474 12.88 -29.45 21.70
C MET A 474 11.38 -29.10 21.67
N THR A 475 10.97 -27.97 22.22
CA THR A 475 9.58 -27.50 22.17
C THR A 475 9.17 -27.10 20.76
N ASN A 476 10.02 -26.39 20.03
CA ASN A 476 9.79 -26.02 18.63
C ASN A 476 9.79 -27.25 17.70
N LEU A 477 10.78 -28.13 17.85
CA LEU A 477 10.84 -29.38 17.11
C LEU A 477 9.58 -30.22 17.30
N SER A 478 9.17 -30.44 18.53
CA SER A 478 8.00 -31.23 18.85
C SER A 478 6.73 -30.61 18.26
N SER A 479 6.62 -29.29 18.28
CA SER A 479 5.49 -28.56 17.68
C SER A 479 5.43 -28.72 16.16
N GLU A 480 6.56 -28.57 15.48
CA GLU A 480 6.62 -28.70 14.02
C GLU A 480 6.41 -30.14 13.58
N MET A 481 7.00 -31.12 14.27
CA MET A 481 6.76 -32.54 13.98
C MET A 481 5.30 -32.93 14.23
N ALA A 482 4.67 -32.45 15.31
CA ALA A 482 3.26 -32.69 15.56
C ALA A 482 2.34 -32.16 14.46
N LYS A 483 2.68 -31.01 13.84
CA LYS A 483 1.96 -30.45 12.68
C LYS A 483 2.16 -31.30 11.43
N LYS A 484 3.38 -31.77 11.19
CA LYS A 484 3.73 -32.56 10.01
C LYS A 484 3.25 -34.00 10.07
N CYS A 485 3.00 -34.55 11.28
CA CYS A 485 2.57 -35.94 11.52
C CYS A 485 1.06 -36.07 11.82
N LYS A 486 0.28 -35.01 11.54
CA LYS A 486 -1.18 -35.09 11.49
C LYS A 486 -1.61 -35.74 10.20
#